data_80313a8ce1674d58b151a1172cd23f5b
#
_entry.id   80313a8ce1674d58b151a1172cd23f5b
#
_cell.length_a   1.000
_cell.length_b   1.000
_cell.length_c   1.000
_cell.angle_alpha   90.00
_cell.angle_beta   90.00
_cell.angle_gamma   90.00
#
_symmetry.space_group_name_H-M   'P 1'
#
loop_
_entity.id
_entity.type
_entity.pdbx_description
1 polymer ?
#
loop_
_entity_poly.entity_id
_entity_poly.type
_entity_poly.pdbx_seq_one_letter_code
_entity_poly.pdbx_strand_id
1 'polypeptide(L)'
;MPTMNCVLLPKGFPMRLGAGSPKLEHIRKTLGMRDGCEIFAGIAGEKLWICRLRFEADGGAAFEPLREVPAQKPMRLAAAVAFARPQIAQRILFEAACLGVSRLAFYPATKGEAAYAKSSLYSGGEFSEWLEKGAEQACAPDIPEFFACGSLAEACGCISSAFANPLRVAPDLYEATADLWDFEPRLAENGA
;
A
#
# COMPACT_ATOMS: atom_id res chain seq x y z
N MET A 1 -12.23 15.94 -15.25
CA MET A 1 -11.66 15.40 -14.00
C MET A 1 -10.83 14.19 -14.36
N PRO A 2 -9.59 14.05 -13.85
CA PRO A 2 -8.84 12.82 -14.03
C PRO A 2 -9.65 11.67 -13.45
N THR A 3 -9.64 10.52 -14.11
CA THR A 3 -10.22 9.29 -13.57
C THR A 3 -9.46 8.91 -12.31
N MET A 4 -10.13 8.36 -11.29
CA MET A 4 -9.52 7.92 -10.02
C MET A 4 -8.56 6.72 -10.19
N ASN A 5 -7.76 6.75 -11.23
CA ASN A 5 -6.77 5.71 -11.53
C ASN A 5 -5.38 6.34 -11.42
N CYS A 6 -4.54 5.71 -10.64
CA CYS A 6 -3.17 6.14 -10.38
C CYS A 6 -2.18 5.11 -10.94
N VAL A 7 -1.04 5.59 -11.37
CA VAL A 7 0.10 4.76 -11.78
C VAL A 7 1.31 5.16 -10.95
N LEU A 8 1.82 4.24 -10.16
CA LEU A 8 3.06 4.42 -9.43
C LEU A 8 4.22 3.80 -10.19
N LEU A 9 5.29 4.56 -10.34
CA LEU A 9 6.53 4.14 -10.95
C LEU A 9 7.58 3.92 -9.86
N PRO A 10 8.50 2.97 -10.03
CA PRO A 10 9.56 2.73 -9.07
C PRO A 10 10.46 3.96 -8.90
N LYS A 11 11.02 4.11 -7.71
CA LYS A 11 11.99 5.17 -7.40
C LYS A 11 13.20 5.13 -8.35
N GLY A 12 13.59 6.30 -8.85
CA GLY A 12 14.72 6.44 -9.77
C GLY A 12 14.38 6.11 -11.23
N PHE A 13 13.15 5.73 -11.54
CA PHE A 13 12.70 5.52 -12.92
C PHE A 13 12.15 6.81 -13.54
N PRO A 14 12.29 6.98 -14.87
CA PRO A 14 11.66 8.10 -15.54
C PRO A 14 10.12 7.97 -15.47
N MET A 15 9.44 9.10 -15.59
CA MET A 15 7.97 9.16 -15.66
C MET A 15 7.45 8.57 -16.99
N ARG A 16 7.73 7.28 -17.19
CA ARG A 16 7.52 6.57 -18.45
C ARG A 16 7.30 5.08 -18.24
N LEU A 17 6.44 4.49 -19.04
CA LEU A 17 6.25 3.04 -19.18
C LEU A 17 6.74 2.58 -20.55
N GLY A 18 7.53 1.52 -20.60
CA GLY A 18 7.95 0.89 -21.86
C GLY A 18 6.82 0.12 -22.54
N ALA A 19 6.98 -0.11 -23.83
CA ALA A 19 6.11 -1.00 -24.61
C ALA A 19 6.07 -2.40 -23.94
N GLY A 20 4.87 -2.98 -23.80
CA GLY A 20 4.71 -4.29 -23.14
C GLY A 20 4.63 -4.25 -21.62
N SER A 21 4.71 -3.07 -20.97
CA SER A 21 4.44 -2.94 -19.54
C SER A 21 2.99 -3.36 -19.23
N PRO A 22 2.76 -4.26 -18.25
CA PRO A 22 1.40 -4.64 -17.83
C PRO A 22 0.54 -3.43 -17.41
N LYS A 23 1.15 -2.42 -16.77
CA LYS A 23 0.47 -1.17 -16.41
C LYS A 23 0.03 -0.39 -17.64
N LEU A 24 0.86 -0.33 -18.68
CA LEU A 24 0.50 0.33 -19.93
C LEU A 24 -0.62 -0.41 -20.65
N GLU A 25 -0.60 -1.72 -20.65
CA GLU A 25 -1.67 -2.53 -21.20
C GLU A 25 -2.99 -2.30 -20.46
N HIS A 26 -2.96 -2.23 -19.13
CA HIS A 26 -4.12 -1.88 -18.30
C HIS A 26 -4.67 -0.49 -18.65
N ILE A 27 -3.82 0.52 -18.77
CA ILE A 27 -4.21 1.88 -19.17
C ILE A 27 -4.94 1.87 -20.52
N ARG A 28 -4.41 1.15 -21.50
CA ARG A 28 -4.98 1.09 -22.86
C ARG A 28 -6.25 0.28 -22.95
N LYS A 29 -6.24 -0.95 -22.40
CA LYS A 29 -7.32 -1.94 -22.60
C LYS A 29 -8.41 -1.82 -21.57
N THR A 30 -8.06 -1.66 -20.30
CA THR A 30 -9.03 -1.66 -19.20
C THR A 30 -9.60 -0.27 -18.97
N LEU A 31 -8.72 0.75 -18.90
CA LEU A 31 -9.14 2.12 -18.66
C LEU A 31 -9.56 2.85 -19.95
N GLY A 32 -9.23 2.31 -21.12
CA GLY A 32 -9.58 2.91 -22.43
C GLY A 32 -9.02 4.32 -22.63
N MET A 33 -7.93 4.67 -21.96
CA MET A 33 -7.37 6.01 -22.00
C MET A 33 -6.72 6.30 -23.34
N ARG A 34 -6.83 7.56 -23.79
CA ARG A 34 -6.30 8.04 -25.06
C ARG A 34 -5.15 9.01 -24.82
N ASP A 35 -4.38 9.26 -25.88
CA ASP A 35 -3.35 10.29 -25.87
C ASP A 35 -3.93 11.64 -25.45
N GLY A 36 -3.19 12.37 -24.61
CA GLY A 36 -3.61 13.66 -24.07
C GLY A 36 -4.55 13.62 -22.87
N CYS A 37 -5.06 12.46 -22.45
CA CYS A 37 -5.87 12.33 -21.24
C CYS A 37 -5.05 12.67 -19.98
N GLU A 38 -5.74 13.17 -18.96
CA GLU A 38 -5.15 13.38 -17.63
C GLU A 38 -5.27 12.12 -16.78
N ILE A 39 -4.20 11.78 -16.07
CA ILE A 39 -4.09 10.63 -15.18
C ILE A 39 -3.26 11.00 -13.95
N PHE A 40 -3.55 10.39 -12.80
CA PHE A 40 -2.62 10.44 -11.68
C PHE A 40 -1.42 9.54 -11.94
N ALA A 41 -0.21 10.09 -11.87
CA ALA A 41 1.01 9.30 -11.97
C ALA A 41 2.07 9.85 -11.02
N GLY A 42 2.88 8.98 -10.44
CA GLY A 42 3.86 9.38 -9.44
C GLY A 42 4.99 8.38 -9.26
N ILE A 43 5.87 8.71 -8.33
CA ILE A 43 6.98 7.87 -7.91
C ILE A 43 6.63 7.29 -6.54
N ALA A 44 6.70 5.98 -6.42
CA ALA A 44 6.43 5.27 -5.18
C ALA A 44 7.32 5.79 -4.04
N GLY A 45 6.71 6.13 -2.91
CA GLY A 45 7.37 6.69 -1.75
C GLY A 45 7.85 8.14 -1.88
N GLU A 46 7.46 8.85 -2.95
CA GLU A 46 7.89 10.24 -3.16
C GLU A 46 6.69 11.17 -3.39
N LYS A 47 6.31 11.35 -4.66
CA LYS A 47 5.33 12.36 -5.07
C LYS A 47 4.34 11.83 -6.08
N LEU A 48 3.19 12.45 -6.09
CA LEU A 48 2.11 12.21 -7.04
C LEU A 48 1.79 13.48 -7.82
N TRP A 49 1.50 13.33 -9.12
CA TRP A 49 1.09 14.42 -10.00
C TRP A 49 -0.18 14.07 -10.77
N ILE A 50 -0.93 15.08 -11.16
CA ILE A 50 -1.79 14.98 -12.33
C ILE A 50 -0.88 15.15 -13.53
N CYS A 51 -0.85 14.16 -14.41
CA CYS A 51 -0.01 14.11 -15.59
C CYS A 51 -0.86 14.05 -16.85
N ARG A 52 -0.31 14.54 -17.96
CA ARG A 52 -0.82 14.28 -19.29
C ARG A 52 -0.19 13.01 -19.83
N LEU A 53 -1.02 12.05 -20.20
CA LEU A 53 -0.58 10.80 -20.84
C LEU A 53 -0.17 11.08 -22.30
N ARG A 54 1.00 10.60 -22.70
CA ARG A 54 1.50 10.65 -24.07
C ARG A 54 1.91 9.28 -24.53
N PHE A 55 1.26 8.78 -25.56
CA PHE A 55 1.72 7.55 -26.21
C PHE A 55 2.88 7.85 -27.16
N GLU A 56 3.91 7.03 -27.12
CA GLU A 56 5.15 7.22 -27.87
C GLU A 56 5.19 6.28 -29.10
N ALA A 57 5.99 6.68 -30.10
CA ALA A 57 6.11 5.94 -31.36
C ALA A 57 6.70 4.54 -31.19
N ASP A 58 7.49 4.31 -30.13
CA ASP A 58 8.06 3.00 -29.77
C ASP A 58 7.06 2.08 -29.07
N GLY A 59 5.82 2.52 -28.90
CA GLY A 59 4.76 1.80 -28.22
C GLY A 59 4.70 2.01 -26.71
N GLY A 60 5.60 2.80 -26.12
CA GLY A 60 5.61 3.21 -24.73
C GLY A 60 4.59 4.31 -24.41
N ALA A 61 4.67 4.84 -23.19
CA ALA A 61 3.94 6.03 -22.78
C ALA A 61 4.73 6.84 -21.76
N ALA A 62 4.70 8.16 -21.92
CA ALA A 62 5.26 9.13 -20.98
C ALA A 62 4.14 9.82 -20.20
N PHE A 63 4.46 10.23 -18.96
CA PHE A 63 3.60 11.01 -18.09
C PHE A 63 4.21 12.40 -17.93
N GLU A 64 3.63 13.40 -18.58
CA GLU A 64 4.05 14.81 -18.49
C GLU A 64 3.41 15.43 -17.24
N PRO A 65 4.17 15.80 -16.18
CA PRO A 65 3.60 16.40 -14.98
C PRO A 65 2.95 17.75 -15.29
N LEU A 66 1.69 17.93 -14.92
CA LEU A 66 0.94 19.17 -15.03
C LEU A 66 0.85 19.92 -13.71
N ARG A 67 0.55 19.17 -12.65
CA ARG A 67 0.34 19.72 -11.30
C ARG A 67 0.67 18.66 -10.26
N GLU A 68 1.45 19.04 -9.25
CA GLU A 68 1.71 18.19 -8.08
C GLU A 68 0.42 18.05 -7.26
N VAL A 69 0.14 16.83 -6.80
CA VAL A 69 -0.95 16.55 -5.87
C VAL A 69 -0.41 16.78 -4.46
N PRO A 70 -1.11 17.57 -3.64
CA PRO A 70 -0.69 17.77 -2.25
C PRO A 70 -0.50 16.42 -1.54
N ALA A 71 0.64 16.25 -0.87
CA ALA A 71 0.90 15.05 -0.08
C ALA A 71 -0.16 14.90 1.02
N GLN A 72 -0.80 13.75 1.08
CA GLN A 72 -1.60 13.36 2.23
C GLN A 72 -0.63 12.87 3.30
N LYS A 73 -0.85 13.26 4.55
CA LYS A 73 -0.06 12.69 5.66
C LYS A 73 -0.37 11.20 5.76
N PRO A 74 0.64 10.31 5.80
CA PRO A 74 0.40 8.90 6.04
C PRO A 74 -0.36 8.71 7.35
N MET A 75 -1.28 7.76 7.37
CA MET A 75 -1.98 7.40 8.60
C MET A 75 -0.95 6.85 9.61
N ARG A 76 -0.99 7.36 10.83
CA ARG A 76 -0.12 6.87 11.93
C ARG A 76 -0.66 5.56 12.49
N LEU A 77 -0.83 4.58 11.62
CA LEU A 77 -1.36 3.25 11.92
C LEU A 77 -0.37 2.18 11.44
N ALA A 78 -0.14 1.20 12.29
CA ALA A 78 0.58 -0.01 11.92
C ALA A 78 -0.16 -1.24 12.42
N ALA A 79 -0.02 -2.37 11.73
CA ALA A 79 -0.73 -3.58 12.07
C ALA A 79 0.20 -4.80 12.12
N ALA A 80 0.05 -5.62 13.17
CA ALA A 80 0.61 -6.97 13.24
C ALA A 80 -0.50 -7.98 12.92
N VAL A 81 -0.24 -8.86 11.96
CA VAL A 81 -1.22 -9.81 11.41
C VAL A 81 -0.64 -11.21 11.43
N ALA A 82 -1.40 -12.19 11.86
CA ALA A 82 -1.00 -13.59 11.74
C ALA A 82 -0.91 -14.01 10.26
N PHE A 83 0.08 -14.87 9.91
CA PHE A 83 0.12 -15.43 8.57
C PHE A 83 -1.22 -16.09 8.22
N ALA A 84 -1.81 -15.67 7.14
CA ALA A 84 -3.10 -16.14 6.64
C ALA A 84 -2.93 -16.86 5.30
N ARG A 85 -4.00 -17.51 4.85
CA ARG A 85 -4.05 -18.08 3.48
C ARG A 85 -3.68 -17.01 2.46
N PRO A 86 -2.94 -17.36 1.39
CA PRO A 86 -2.45 -16.38 0.43
C PRO A 86 -3.52 -15.40 -0.08
N GLN A 87 -4.72 -15.90 -0.42
CA GLN A 87 -5.82 -15.05 -0.92
C GLN A 87 -6.30 -14.03 0.11
N ILE A 88 -6.34 -14.41 1.41
CA ILE A 88 -6.71 -13.50 2.49
C ILE A 88 -5.59 -12.50 2.74
N ALA A 89 -4.34 -12.97 2.73
CA ALA A 89 -3.18 -12.10 2.89
C ALA A 89 -3.04 -11.06 1.77
N GLN A 90 -3.27 -11.45 0.53
CA GLN A 90 -3.33 -10.54 -0.63
C GLN A 90 -4.34 -9.41 -0.42
N ARG A 91 -5.54 -9.78 0.06
CA ARG A 91 -6.58 -8.80 0.37
C ARG A 91 -6.17 -7.87 1.52
N ILE A 92 -5.57 -8.41 2.59
CA ILE A 92 -5.08 -7.61 3.73
C ILE A 92 -4.01 -6.61 3.26
N LEU A 93 -3.04 -7.05 2.44
CA LEU A 93 -2.00 -6.21 1.88
C LEU A 93 -2.58 -5.06 1.05
N PHE A 94 -3.50 -5.38 0.14
CA PHE A 94 -4.17 -4.41 -0.71
C PHE A 94 -4.97 -3.39 0.12
N GLU A 95 -5.84 -3.86 1.04
CA GLU A 95 -6.68 -3.00 1.85
C GLU A 95 -5.87 -2.15 2.84
N ALA A 96 -4.79 -2.69 3.42
CA ALA A 96 -3.90 -1.93 4.30
C ALA A 96 -3.25 -0.75 3.55
N ALA A 97 -2.80 -0.98 2.32
CA ALA A 97 -2.26 0.08 1.48
C ALA A 97 -3.33 1.11 1.09
N CYS A 98 -4.56 0.66 0.74
CA CYS A 98 -5.67 1.57 0.46
C CYS A 98 -6.02 2.46 1.66
N LEU A 99 -5.90 1.96 2.87
CA LEU A 99 -6.17 2.69 4.11
C LEU A 99 -5.00 3.56 4.57
N GLY A 100 -3.85 3.51 3.90
CA GLY A 100 -2.67 4.28 4.27
C GLY A 100 -1.98 3.78 5.54
N VAL A 101 -2.09 2.48 5.87
CA VAL A 101 -1.32 1.85 6.94
C VAL A 101 0.16 2.05 6.67
N SER A 102 0.94 2.52 7.65
CA SER A 102 2.36 2.83 7.45
C SER A 102 3.26 1.60 7.53
N ARG A 103 2.92 0.65 8.41
CA ARG A 103 3.69 -0.59 8.62
C ARG A 103 2.80 -1.79 8.78
N LEU A 104 3.21 -2.90 8.16
CA LEU A 104 2.47 -4.17 8.20
C LEU A 104 3.44 -5.31 8.49
N ALA A 105 3.27 -5.97 9.63
CA ALA A 105 4.09 -7.10 10.03
C ALA A 105 3.28 -8.39 10.11
N PHE A 106 3.70 -9.43 9.39
CA PHE A 106 3.10 -10.75 9.47
C PHE A 106 3.92 -11.66 10.37
N TYR A 107 3.26 -12.49 11.19
CA TYR A 107 3.91 -13.37 12.15
C TYR A 107 3.21 -14.74 12.25
N PRO A 108 3.89 -15.82 12.67
CA PRO A 108 3.28 -17.12 12.90
C PRO A 108 2.45 -17.13 14.20
N ALA A 109 1.15 -17.37 14.08
CA ALA A 109 0.29 -17.57 15.25
C ALA A 109 0.39 -19.01 15.76
N THR A 110 0.24 -19.21 17.07
CA THR A 110 0.33 -20.54 17.71
C THR A 110 -0.65 -21.56 17.12
N LYS A 111 -1.87 -21.11 16.77
CA LYS A 111 -2.90 -21.94 16.13
C LYS A 111 -2.93 -21.79 14.60
N GLY A 112 -1.98 -21.06 14.02
CA GLY A 112 -1.89 -20.84 12.59
C GLY A 112 -1.27 -22.04 11.87
N GLU A 113 -1.60 -22.20 10.58
CA GLU A 113 -0.99 -23.21 9.72
C GLU A 113 0.40 -22.77 9.29
N ALA A 114 1.43 -23.52 9.68
CA ALA A 114 2.84 -23.20 9.40
C ALA A 114 3.17 -23.10 7.89
N ALA A 115 2.38 -23.76 7.04
CA ALA A 115 2.54 -23.70 5.59
C ALA A 115 2.29 -22.29 5.02
N TYR A 116 1.46 -21.48 5.65
CA TYR A 116 1.14 -20.14 5.16
C TYR A 116 2.37 -19.23 5.14
N ALA A 117 3.22 -19.30 6.18
CA ALA A 117 4.47 -18.54 6.25
C ALA A 117 5.47 -18.87 5.11
N LYS A 118 5.34 -20.05 4.50
CA LYS A 118 6.20 -20.51 3.41
C LYS A 118 5.69 -20.15 2.01
N SER A 119 4.57 -19.44 1.92
CA SER A 119 4.00 -19.01 0.65
C SER A 119 4.97 -18.09 -0.11
N SER A 120 4.99 -18.22 -1.45
CA SER A 120 5.71 -17.30 -2.35
C SER A 120 5.28 -15.85 -2.18
N LEU A 121 4.06 -15.62 -1.72
CA LEU A 121 3.56 -14.28 -1.41
C LEU A 121 4.51 -13.53 -0.47
N TYR A 122 5.07 -14.21 0.55
CA TYR A 122 5.96 -13.59 1.52
C TYR A 122 7.44 -13.75 1.15
N SER A 123 7.85 -14.94 0.74
CA SER A 123 9.26 -15.27 0.44
C SER A 123 9.68 -14.86 -0.97
N GLY A 124 8.75 -14.85 -1.93
CA GLY A 124 8.98 -14.47 -3.32
C GLY A 124 8.83 -12.99 -3.63
N GLY A 125 8.43 -12.17 -2.64
CA GLY A 125 8.27 -10.74 -2.85
C GLY A 125 6.96 -10.31 -3.52
N GLU A 126 6.03 -11.24 -3.79
CA GLU A 126 4.73 -10.94 -4.42
C GLU A 126 3.87 -9.98 -3.57
N PHE A 127 4.14 -9.86 -2.26
CA PHE A 127 3.47 -8.89 -1.38
C PHE A 127 3.59 -7.45 -1.88
N SER A 128 4.72 -7.10 -2.50
CA SER A 128 4.96 -5.74 -2.99
C SER A 128 3.98 -5.31 -4.08
N GLU A 129 3.58 -6.23 -4.95
CA GLU A 129 2.57 -5.95 -5.99
C GLU A 129 1.20 -5.62 -5.40
N TRP A 130 0.81 -6.30 -4.31
CA TRP A 130 -0.47 -6.06 -3.66
C TRP A 130 -0.50 -4.75 -2.89
N LEU A 131 0.61 -4.40 -2.23
CA LEU A 131 0.77 -3.10 -1.59
C LEU A 131 0.76 -1.97 -2.62
N GLU A 132 1.46 -2.13 -3.74
CA GLU A 132 1.48 -1.13 -4.81
C GLU A 132 0.11 -0.95 -5.44
N LYS A 133 -0.62 -2.03 -5.76
CA LYS A 133 -1.99 -1.98 -6.26
C LYS A 133 -2.94 -1.25 -5.31
N GLY A 134 -2.79 -1.47 -4.00
CA GLY A 134 -3.58 -0.75 -2.99
C GLY A 134 -3.26 0.74 -2.94
N ALA A 135 -1.99 1.10 -2.98
CA ALA A 135 -1.54 2.49 -3.04
C ALA A 135 -2.01 3.20 -4.32
N GLU A 136 -1.93 2.53 -5.48
CA GLU A 136 -2.49 3.03 -6.74
C GLU A 136 -4.01 3.24 -6.67
N GLN A 137 -4.74 2.32 -6.04
CA GLN A 137 -6.19 2.45 -5.83
C GLN A 137 -6.54 3.65 -4.95
N ALA A 138 -5.74 3.92 -3.93
CA ALA A 138 -5.91 5.07 -3.04
C ALA A 138 -5.40 6.39 -3.63
N CYS A 139 -4.76 6.36 -4.79
CA CYS A 139 -4.02 7.51 -5.35
C CYS A 139 -3.04 8.11 -4.32
N ALA A 140 -2.30 7.26 -3.62
CA ALA A 140 -1.32 7.64 -2.62
C ALA A 140 0.06 7.10 -3.00
N PRO A 141 1.14 7.90 -2.96
CA PRO A 141 2.48 7.42 -3.30
C PRO A 141 3.09 6.56 -2.19
N ASP A 142 2.60 6.68 -0.95
CA ASP A 142 3.14 5.98 0.20
C ASP A 142 2.72 4.51 0.20
N ILE A 143 3.72 3.61 0.23
CA ILE A 143 3.53 2.17 0.28
C ILE A 143 3.92 1.69 1.68
N PRO A 144 3.06 0.88 2.36
CA PRO A 144 3.39 0.33 3.67
C PRO A 144 4.73 -0.39 3.71
N GLU A 145 5.52 -0.19 4.76
CA GLU A 145 6.68 -1.04 5.05
C GLU A 145 6.18 -2.42 5.45
N PHE A 146 6.72 -3.46 4.82
CA PHE A 146 6.34 -4.85 5.06
C PHE A 146 7.43 -5.62 5.81
N PHE A 147 7.00 -6.41 6.81
CA PHE A 147 7.87 -7.27 7.61
C PHE A 147 7.29 -8.69 7.70
N ALA A 148 8.10 -9.70 7.40
CA ALA A 148 7.82 -11.10 7.68
C ALA A 148 8.62 -11.50 8.92
N CYS A 149 7.95 -11.67 10.05
CA CYS A 149 8.55 -11.86 11.37
C CYS A 149 8.45 -13.32 11.83
N GLY A 150 9.40 -13.75 12.64
CA GLY A 150 9.42 -15.10 13.24
C GLY A 150 8.54 -15.25 14.48
N SER A 151 8.05 -14.15 15.06
CA SER A 151 7.20 -14.15 16.25
C SER A 151 6.32 -12.91 16.37
N LEU A 152 5.29 -12.97 17.20
CA LEU A 152 4.47 -11.81 17.56
C LEU A 152 5.31 -10.72 18.24
N ALA A 153 6.26 -11.09 19.09
CA ALA A 153 7.12 -10.13 19.78
C ALA A 153 7.99 -9.33 18.79
N GLU A 154 8.55 -10.00 17.79
CA GLU A 154 9.30 -9.36 16.71
C GLU A 154 8.39 -8.43 15.88
N ALA A 155 7.21 -8.91 15.48
CA ALA A 155 6.24 -8.11 14.74
C ALA A 155 5.84 -6.84 15.50
N CYS A 156 5.56 -6.95 16.80
CA CYS A 156 5.28 -5.81 17.67
C CYS A 156 6.46 -4.84 17.76
N GLY A 157 7.69 -5.33 17.77
CA GLY A 157 8.91 -4.52 17.70
C GLY A 157 8.99 -3.72 16.41
N CYS A 158 8.82 -4.40 15.26
CA CYS A 158 8.88 -3.78 13.93
C CYS A 158 7.85 -2.65 13.77
N ILE A 159 6.59 -2.91 14.15
CA ILE A 159 5.54 -1.89 13.99
C ILE A 159 5.65 -0.75 15.01
N SER A 160 6.05 -1.05 16.25
CA SER A 160 6.14 -0.03 17.30
C SER A 160 7.30 0.93 17.13
N SER A 161 8.39 0.53 16.48
CA SER A 161 9.60 1.35 16.31
C SER A 161 9.37 2.62 15.48
N ALA A 162 8.25 2.71 14.74
CA ALA A 162 7.87 3.91 14.00
C ALA A 162 7.24 5.02 14.86
N PHE A 163 6.84 4.69 16.10
CA PHE A 163 6.02 5.58 16.93
C PHE A 163 6.67 5.80 18.28
N ALA A 164 6.73 7.06 18.72
CA ALA A 164 7.32 7.40 20.02
C ALA A 164 6.50 6.86 21.21
N ASN A 165 5.16 6.86 21.07
CA ASN A 165 4.24 6.41 22.14
C ASN A 165 3.00 5.74 21.55
N PRO A 166 3.12 4.50 21.01
CA PRO A 166 2.01 3.84 20.33
C PRO A 166 0.91 3.40 21.31
N LEU A 167 -0.34 3.69 20.95
CA LEU A 167 -1.47 2.99 21.53
C LEU A 167 -1.53 1.59 20.91
N ARG A 168 -1.46 0.56 21.72
CA ARG A 168 -1.54 -0.84 21.28
C ARG A 168 -2.94 -1.37 21.54
N VAL A 169 -3.60 -1.85 20.50
CA VAL A 169 -4.94 -2.43 20.56
C VAL A 169 -4.89 -3.81 19.95
N ALA A 170 -5.40 -4.80 20.66
CA ALA A 170 -5.61 -6.15 20.16
C ALA A 170 -7.13 -6.38 20.07
N PRO A 171 -7.72 -6.41 18.84
CA PRO A 171 -9.14 -6.71 18.68
C PRO A 171 -9.43 -8.15 19.11
N ASP A 172 -10.41 -8.35 19.97
CA ASP A 172 -10.89 -9.66 20.41
C ASP A 172 -12.41 -9.65 20.52
N LEU A 173 -13.05 -10.79 20.20
CA LEU A 173 -14.52 -10.92 20.26
C LEU A 173 -15.04 -11.40 21.61
N TYR A 174 -14.19 -12.05 22.41
CA TYR A 174 -14.60 -12.74 23.63
C TYR A 174 -13.98 -12.15 24.90
N GLU A 175 -12.76 -11.63 24.80
CA GLU A 175 -11.97 -11.12 25.92
C GLU A 175 -11.75 -9.60 25.84
N ALA A 176 -12.50 -8.92 24.98
CA ALA A 176 -12.42 -7.47 24.86
C ALA A 176 -12.81 -6.81 26.20
N THR A 177 -11.95 -5.93 26.69
CA THR A 177 -12.14 -5.19 27.95
C THR A 177 -12.66 -3.77 27.74
N ALA A 178 -12.69 -3.32 26.49
CA ALA A 178 -13.11 -1.97 26.10
C ALA A 178 -13.57 -1.96 24.64
N ASP A 179 -14.40 -0.98 24.27
CA ASP A 179 -14.73 -0.69 22.89
C ASP A 179 -13.69 0.22 22.24
N LEU A 180 -13.58 0.17 20.91
CA LEU A 180 -12.63 1.01 20.17
C LEU A 180 -12.88 2.51 20.43
N TRP A 181 -14.13 2.89 20.62
CA TRP A 181 -14.54 4.27 20.91
C TRP A 181 -14.03 4.81 22.25
N ASP A 182 -13.74 3.95 23.20
CA ASP A 182 -13.16 4.34 24.49
C ASP A 182 -11.72 4.89 24.33
N PHE A 183 -11.10 4.66 23.17
CA PHE A 183 -9.76 5.14 22.84
C PHE A 183 -9.76 6.42 22.00
N GLU A 184 -10.92 6.92 21.57
CA GLU A 184 -11.03 8.10 20.69
C GLU A 184 -10.25 9.33 21.20
N PRO A 185 -10.30 9.71 22.50
CA PRO A 185 -9.52 10.83 22.99
C PRO A 185 -8.02 10.65 22.82
N ARG A 186 -7.51 9.43 23.07
CA ARG A 186 -6.08 9.10 22.90
C ARG A 186 -5.65 9.02 21.45
N LEU A 187 -6.56 8.67 20.55
CA LEU A 187 -6.31 8.68 19.10
C LEU A 187 -6.23 10.10 18.58
N ALA A 188 -7.10 10.99 19.06
CA ALA A 188 -7.09 12.41 18.69
C ALA A 188 -5.80 13.11 19.13
N GLU A 189 -5.31 12.84 20.35
CA GLU A 189 -4.06 13.41 20.87
C GLU A 189 -2.81 12.99 20.09
N ASN A 190 -2.80 11.79 19.52
CA ASN A 190 -1.68 11.22 18.79
C ASN A 190 -1.76 11.42 17.26
N GLY A 191 -2.87 11.95 16.75
CA GLY A 191 -3.15 12.12 15.32
C GLY A 191 -2.97 13.54 14.78
N ALA A 192 -2.63 14.48 15.62
CA ALA A 192 -2.43 15.89 15.25
C ALA A 192 -1.00 16.15 14.74
#